data_9aac82bf3a6399354692e14fd6286fc0
#
_entry.id   9aac82bf3a6399354692e14fd6286fc0
#
_cell.length_a   1.000
_cell.length_b   1.000
_cell.length_c   1.000
_cell.angle_alpha   90.00
_cell.angle_beta   90.00
_cell.angle_gamma   90.00
#
_symmetry.space_group_name_H-M   'P 1'
#
loop_
_entity.id
_entity.type
_entity.pdbx_description
1 polymer ?
#
loop_
_entity_poly.entity_id
_entity_poly.type
_entity_poly.pdbx_seq_one_letter_code
_entity_poly.pdbx_strand_id
1 'polypeptide(L)'
;INNDRLSLIIAETLKQYLYVFEENKISKTKNKFGNFSFINEVFQRCYLNDKNAKIYFDKLVNSQDDANYSRYIFFYLNYLIENDGYEEAKNITANIDYLNSSLLISQGKKWIEDQRPGEFKKIFSCSNTTDIISEFFFLVSNLYSSQNDYENSNFYLNISHYLNPKFKFNLSLLAENHYLNKDYTKTLKILESFNKKDEFYYWFKLKKEAQIISKKKSKGKSLDFINLNFKKIKNPSI
;
A
#
# COMPACT_ATOMS: atom_id res chain seq x y z
N ILE A 1 18.03 11.55 -0.19
CA ILE A 1 18.06 11.68 1.28
C ILE A 1 19.31 10.94 1.73
N ASN A 2 20.15 11.58 2.57
CA ASN A 2 21.33 10.93 3.14
C ASN A 2 20.86 9.78 4.05
N ASN A 3 21.53 8.62 4.00
CA ASN A 3 21.22 7.44 4.81
C ASN A 3 21.15 7.76 6.32
N ASP A 4 22.00 8.63 6.83
CA ASP A 4 21.97 9.08 8.22
C ASP A 4 20.66 9.78 8.59
N ARG A 5 20.15 10.63 7.67
CA ARG A 5 18.88 11.34 7.89
C ARG A 5 17.69 10.37 7.89
N LEU A 6 17.70 9.38 7.02
CA LEU A 6 16.61 8.39 6.97
C LEU A 6 16.63 7.46 8.19
N SER A 7 17.82 7.05 8.64
CA SER A 7 17.99 6.29 9.89
C SER A 7 17.45 7.06 11.10
N LEU A 8 17.68 8.37 11.15
CA LEU A 8 17.12 9.23 12.20
C LEU A 8 15.59 9.31 12.12
N ILE A 9 15.02 9.45 10.92
CA ILE A 9 13.57 9.44 10.71
C ILE A 9 12.95 8.12 11.22
N ILE A 10 13.59 6.99 10.89
CA ILE A 10 13.12 5.68 11.32
C ILE A 10 13.14 5.57 12.85
N ALA A 11 14.26 5.89 13.47
CA ALA A 11 14.43 5.80 14.93
C ALA A 11 13.44 6.70 15.68
N GLU A 12 13.32 7.95 15.27
CA GLU A 12 12.40 8.92 15.89
C GLU A 12 10.93 8.53 15.69
N THR A 13 10.56 8.03 14.51
CA THR A 13 9.17 7.61 14.24
C THR A 13 8.81 6.37 15.03
N LEU A 14 9.68 5.38 15.11
CA LEU A 14 9.45 4.18 15.94
C LEU A 14 9.33 4.53 17.43
N LYS A 15 10.17 5.43 17.92
CA LYS A 15 10.07 5.96 19.30
C LYS A 15 8.72 6.66 19.56
N GLN A 16 8.22 7.41 18.58
CA GLN A 16 6.92 8.05 18.68
C GLN A 16 5.79 7.04 18.74
N TYR A 17 5.80 6.02 17.87
CA TYR A 17 4.79 4.96 17.91
C TYR A 17 4.85 4.18 19.22
N LEU A 18 6.03 3.83 19.71
CA LEU A 18 6.20 3.15 21.00
C LEU A 18 5.56 3.97 22.13
N TYR A 19 5.87 5.27 22.19
CA TYR A 19 5.25 6.18 23.16
C TYR A 19 3.71 6.20 23.05
N VAL A 20 3.17 6.28 21.82
CA VAL A 20 1.72 6.29 21.60
C VAL A 20 1.07 4.98 22.05
N PHE A 21 1.72 3.85 21.78
CA PHE A 21 1.19 2.52 22.13
C PHE A 21 1.24 2.24 23.64
N GLU A 22 2.24 2.75 24.34
CA GLU A 22 2.41 2.58 25.79
C GLU A 22 1.58 3.58 26.58
N GLU A 23 1.61 4.85 26.20
CA GLU A 23 1.01 5.94 26.97
C GLU A 23 -0.44 6.27 26.56
N ASN A 24 -0.90 5.73 25.42
CA ASN A 24 -2.21 6.07 24.83
C ASN A 24 -2.43 7.59 24.65
N LYS A 25 -1.37 8.30 24.24
CA LYS A 25 -1.36 9.75 24.00
C LYS A 25 -0.63 10.06 22.70
N ILE A 26 -1.11 11.10 21.98
CA ILE A 26 -0.43 11.60 20.79
C ILE A 26 0.97 12.08 21.17
N SER A 27 1.97 11.62 20.42
CA SER A 27 3.33 12.09 20.60
C SER A 27 3.45 13.55 20.17
N LYS A 28 3.83 14.44 21.11
CA LYS A 28 4.05 15.87 20.84
C LYS A 28 5.39 16.08 20.14
N THR A 29 5.51 15.65 18.91
CA THR A 29 6.74 15.93 18.14
C THR A 29 6.57 17.17 17.30
N LYS A 30 7.61 18.01 17.30
CA LYS A 30 7.71 19.06 16.30
C LYS A 30 7.77 18.42 14.92
N ASN A 31 7.09 19.03 13.95
CA ASN A 31 7.02 18.57 12.55
C ASN A 31 8.42 18.64 11.89
N LYS A 32 9.35 17.74 12.30
CA LYS A 32 10.76 17.76 11.89
C LYS A 32 11.00 17.16 10.51
N PHE A 33 10.10 16.28 10.03
CA PHE A 33 10.32 15.46 8.86
C PHE A 33 9.24 15.68 7.77
N GLY A 34 8.59 16.85 7.76
CA GLY A 34 7.61 17.23 6.75
C GLY A 34 6.46 16.22 6.65
N ASN A 35 6.19 15.75 5.43
CA ASN A 35 5.07 14.86 5.14
C ASN A 35 5.10 13.54 5.93
N PHE A 36 6.28 13.02 6.26
CA PHE A 36 6.41 11.84 7.13
C PHE A 36 5.82 12.06 8.51
N SER A 37 6.10 13.21 9.12
CA SER A 37 5.56 13.56 10.44
C SER A 37 4.04 13.70 10.39
N PHE A 38 3.51 14.25 9.29
CA PHE A 38 2.08 14.41 9.13
C PHE A 38 1.36 13.05 8.96
N ILE A 39 1.88 12.19 8.09
CA ILE A 39 1.37 10.82 7.91
C ILE A 39 1.39 10.05 9.25
N ASN A 40 2.51 10.14 9.97
CA ASN A 40 2.66 9.51 11.27
C ASN A 40 1.61 10.03 12.27
N GLU A 41 1.34 11.33 12.31
CA GLU A 41 0.29 11.91 13.17
C GLU A 41 -1.10 11.41 12.79
N VAL A 42 -1.42 11.26 11.50
CA VAL A 42 -2.70 10.67 11.04
C VAL A 42 -2.89 9.28 11.61
N PHE A 43 -1.88 8.41 11.50
CA PHE A 43 -1.97 7.04 12.02
C PHE A 43 -1.97 6.97 13.56
N GLN A 44 -1.28 7.86 14.26
CA GLN A 44 -1.38 7.95 15.70
C GLN A 44 -2.82 8.30 16.15
N ARG A 45 -3.44 9.28 15.48
CA ARG A 45 -4.83 9.66 15.76
C ARG A 45 -5.82 8.55 15.44
N CYS A 46 -5.57 7.83 14.35
CA CYS A 46 -6.37 6.67 13.98
C CYS A 46 -6.27 5.57 15.05
N TYR A 47 -5.07 5.24 15.50
CA TYR A 47 -4.84 4.25 16.57
C TYR A 47 -5.57 4.60 17.86
N LEU A 48 -5.47 5.87 18.27
CA LEU A 48 -6.08 6.37 19.52
C LEU A 48 -7.59 6.60 19.40
N ASN A 49 -8.19 6.36 18.24
CA ASN A 49 -9.57 6.73 17.93
C ASN A 49 -9.86 8.20 18.28
N ASP A 50 -8.91 9.11 17.97
CA ASP A 50 -9.00 10.53 18.27
C ASP A 50 -10.12 11.17 17.45
N LYS A 51 -10.93 12.03 18.09
CA LYS A 51 -12.06 12.73 17.44
C LYS A 51 -11.71 13.56 16.21
N ASN A 52 -10.44 13.93 16.06
CA ASN A 52 -9.95 14.67 14.90
C ASN A 52 -9.34 13.76 13.82
N ALA A 53 -9.26 12.44 14.01
CA ALA A 53 -8.64 11.53 13.05
C ALA A 53 -9.21 11.71 11.64
N LYS A 54 -10.54 11.84 11.51
CA LYS A 54 -11.21 12.12 10.24
C LYS A 54 -10.68 13.38 9.56
N ILE A 55 -10.59 14.49 10.28
CA ILE A 55 -10.12 15.79 9.75
C ILE A 55 -8.68 15.67 9.25
N TYR A 56 -7.86 14.87 9.94
CA TYR A 56 -6.46 14.64 9.53
C TYR A 56 -6.36 13.74 8.29
N PHE A 57 -7.21 12.72 8.16
CA PHE A 57 -7.31 11.94 6.92
C PHE A 57 -7.78 12.82 5.75
N ASP A 58 -8.84 13.63 5.93
CA ASP A 58 -9.31 14.56 4.90
C ASP A 58 -8.20 15.49 4.42
N LYS A 59 -7.43 16.07 5.33
CA LYS A 59 -6.29 16.92 4.97
C LYS A 59 -5.22 16.15 4.22
N LEU A 60 -4.94 14.89 4.59
CA LEU A 60 -3.91 14.08 3.95
C LEU A 60 -4.30 13.71 2.52
N VAL A 61 -5.54 13.27 2.28
CA VAL A 61 -5.97 12.82 0.96
C VAL A 61 -6.27 13.97 -0.01
N ASN A 62 -6.62 15.15 0.51
CA ASN A 62 -6.91 16.35 -0.27
C ASN A 62 -5.73 17.35 -0.32
N SER A 63 -4.55 16.94 0.15
CA SER A 63 -3.36 17.79 0.08
C SER A 63 -3.04 18.15 -1.38
N GLN A 64 -2.79 19.44 -1.64
CA GLN A 64 -2.37 19.95 -2.95
C GLN A 64 -0.85 19.94 -3.15
N ASP A 65 -0.12 19.31 -2.23
CA ASP A 65 1.33 19.16 -2.35
C ASP A 65 1.71 18.30 -3.57
N ASP A 66 2.94 18.44 -4.07
CA ASP A 66 3.48 17.65 -5.19
C ASP A 66 3.57 16.14 -4.88
N ALA A 67 3.34 15.75 -3.64
CA ALA A 67 3.38 14.35 -3.21
C ALA A 67 2.06 13.63 -3.52
N ASN A 68 2.15 12.46 -4.13
CA ASN A 68 0.98 11.62 -4.41
C ASN A 68 0.52 10.86 -3.16
N TYR A 69 -0.49 11.40 -2.49
CA TYR A 69 -1.11 10.78 -1.31
C TYR A 69 -2.27 9.82 -1.64
N SER A 70 -2.49 9.50 -2.91
CA SER A 70 -3.61 8.65 -3.34
C SER A 70 -3.69 7.31 -2.59
N ARG A 71 -2.54 6.74 -2.18
CA ARG A 71 -2.49 5.54 -1.34
C ARG A 71 -3.30 5.68 -0.05
N TYR A 72 -3.29 6.86 0.57
CA TYR A 72 -3.96 7.10 1.85
C TYR A 72 -5.49 7.16 1.75
N ILE A 73 -6.03 7.28 0.54
CA ILE A 73 -7.47 7.09 0.30
C ILE A 73 -7.89 5.71 0.79
N PHE A 74 -7.11 4.65 0.56
CA PHE A 74 -7.42 3.32 1.05
C PHE A 74 -7.52 3.26 2.58
N PHE A 75 -6.57 3.86 3.29
CA PHE A 75 -6.57 3.89 4.76
C PHE A 75 -7.69 4.78 5.32
N TYR A 76 -8.04 5.84 4.61
CA TYR A 76 -9.19 6.67 4.95
C TYR A 76 -10.51 5.91 4.78
N LEU A 77 -10.67 5.18 3.67
CA LEU A 77 -11.84 4.30 3.48
C LEU A 77 -11.92 3.26 4.61
N ASN A 78 -10.79 2.63 4.96
CA ASN A 78 -10.74 1.69 6.08
C ASN A 78 -11.18 2.34 7.39
N TYR A 79 -10.65 3.52 7.72
CA TYR A 79 -11.05 4.29 8.90
C TYR A 79 -12.55 4.62 8.91
N LEU A 80 -13.10 5.08 7.79
CA LEU A 80 -14.53 5.37 7.67
C LEU A 80 -15.39 4.12 7.91
N ILE A 81 -15.01 2.98 7.31
CA ILE A 81 -15.70 1.69 7.50
C ILE A 81 -15.67 1.24 8.97
N GLU A 82 -14.55 1.40 9.65
CA GLU A 82 -14.41 1.04 11.07
C GLU A 82 -15.20 1.98 12.01
N ASN A 83 -15.60 3.17 11.52
CA ASN A 83 -16.32 4.21 12.28
C ASN A 83 -17.71 4.53 11.70
N ASP A 84 -18.40 3.54 11.16
CA ASP A 84 -19.77 3.62 10.64
C ASP A 84 -19.97 4.64 9.48
N GLY A 85 -18.89 5.08 8.83
CA GLY A 85 -18.88 6.04 7.71
C GLY A 85 -19.06 5.42 6.33
N TYR A 86 -19.83 4.33 6.17
CA TYR A 86 -19.96 3.59 4.90
C TYR A 86 -20.47 4.46 3.74
N GLU A 87 -21.48 5.29 3.95
CA GLU A 87 -22.02 6.15 2.88
C GLU A 87 -21.00 7.19 2.40
N GLU A 88 -20.19 7.71 3.31
CA GLU A 88 -19.10 8.63 2.93
C GLU A 88 -18.01 7.89 2.14
N ALA A 89 -17.60 6.70 2.59
CA ALA A 89 -16.67 5.86 1.85
C ALA A 89 -17.16 5.55 0.44
N LYS A 90 -18.46 5.27 0.27
CA LYS A 90 -19.11 5.06 -1.02
C LYS A 90 -19.06 6.31 -1.90
N ASN A 91 -19.32 7.50 -1.35
CA ASN A 91 -19.22 8.75 -2.08
C ASN A 91 -17.80 9.05 -2.56
N ILE A 92 -16.79 8.79 -1.72
CA ILE A 92 -15.38 8.94 -2.11
C ILE A 92 -15.04 7.99 -3.25
N THR A 93 -15.46 6.73 -3.16
CA THR A 93 -15.13 5.73 -4.18
C THR A 93 -15.86 5.92 -5.51
N ALA A 94 -17.01 6.59 -5.54
CA ALA A 94 -17.75 6.88 -6.77
C ALA A 94 -16.92 7.64 -7.80
N ASN A 95 -16.01 8.53 -7.33
CA ASN A 95 -15.17 9.36 -8.20
C ASN A 95 -13.80 8.71 -8.55
N ILE A 96 -13.54 7.49 -8.09
CA ILE A 96 -12.27 6.80 -8.37
C ILE A 96 -12.38 6.09 -9.72
N ASP A 97 -11.42 6.34 -10.61
CA ASP A 97 -11.27 5.61 -11.87
C ASP A 97 -10.34 4.40 -11.68
N TYR A 98 -10.81 3.21 -12.04
CA TYR A 98 -10.01 1.98 -11.96
C TYR A 98 -8.74 2.01 -12.82
N LEU A 99 -8.79 2.65 -14.00
CA LEU A 99 -7.67 2.67 -14.94
C LEU A 99 -6.50 3.53 -14.44
N ASN A 100 -6.83 4.59 -13.69
CA ASN A 100 -5.86 5.57 -13.20
C ASN A 100 -5.51 5.39 -11.72
N SER A 101 -6.06 4.35 -11.07
CA SER A 101 -5.87 4.11 -9.64
C SER A 101 -4.83 3.02 -9.36
N SER A 102 -4.23 3.06 -8.17
CA SER A 102 -3.36 1.98 -7.71
C SER A 102 -4.15 0.70 -7.42
N LEU A 103 -3.47 -0.46 -7.44
CA LEU A 103 -4.07 -1.75 -7.09
C LEU A 103 -4.81 -1.73 -5.76
N LEU A 104 -4.25 -1.02 -4.78
CA LEU A 104 -4.80 -0.93 -3.44
C LEU A 104 -6.13 -0.15 -3.41
N ILE A 105 -6.18 0.98 -4.12
CA ILE A 105 -7.39 1.80 -4.21
C ILE A 105 -8.47 1.07 -5.01
N SER A 106 -8.10 0.46 -6.13
CA SER A 106 -9.01 -0.32 -6.96
C SER A 106 -9.62 -1.49 -6.18
N GLN A 107 -8.84 -2.16 -5.35
CA GLN A 107 -9.32 -3.20 -4.45
C GLN A 107 -10.32 -2.65 -3.43
N GLY A 108 -10.00 -1.54 -2.77
CA GLY A 108 -10.89 -0.89 -1.81
C GLY A 108 -12.21 -0.46 -2.45
N LYS A 109 -12.17 0.20 -3.62
CA LYS A 109 -13.36 0.55 -4.39
C LYS A 109 -14.22 -0.67 -4.70
N LYS A 110 -13.62 -1.75 -5.20
CA LYS A 110 -14.33 -2.99 -5.52
C LYS A 110 -15.05 -3.58 -4.30
N TRP A 111 -14.45 -3.56 -3.13
CA TRP A 111 -15.10 -4.03 -1.90
C TRP A 111 -16.32 -3.20 -1.50
N ILE A 112 -16.27 -1.88 -1.71
CA ILE A 112 -17.41 -1.00 -1.47
C ILE A 112 -18.53 -1.31 -2.46
N GLU A 113 -18.23 -1.40 -3.76
CA GLU A 113 -19.20 -1.72 -4.82
C GLU A 113 -19.85 -3.10 -4.62
N ASP A 114 -19.08 -4.10 -4.21
CA ASP A 114 -19.57 -5.46 -3.94
C ASP A 114 -20.26 -5.59 -2.57
N GLN A 115 -20.43 -4.49 -1.82
CA GLN A 115 -21.01 -4.49 -0.47
C GLN A 115 -20.27 -5.40 0.52
N ARG A 116 -18.94 -5.45 0.42
CA ARG A 116 -18.03 -6.24 1.27
C ARG A 116 -17.10 -5.38 2.13
N PRO A 117 -17.62 -4.39 2.91
CA PRO A 117 -16.76 -3.47 3.67
C PRO A 117 -15.90 -4.19 4.72
N GLY A 118 -16.35 -5.35 5.21
CA GLY A 118 -15.58 -6.15 6.18
C GLY A 118 -14.22 -6.66 5.67
N GLU A 119 -13.97 -6.62 4.34
CA GLU A 119 -12.67 -7.01 3.77
C GLU A 119 -11.54 -6.05 4.17
N PHE A 120 -11.84 -4.77 4.39
CA PHE A 120 -10.86 -3.78 4.83
C PHE A 120 -10.19 -4.20 6.14
N LYS A 121 -10.99 -4.51 7.16
CA LYS A 121 -10.51 -4.90 8.49
C LYS A 121 -9.69 -6.19 8.50
N LYS A 122 -9.90 -7.07 7.50
CA LYS A 122 -9.13 -8.32 7.39
C LYS A 122 -7.68 -8.07 7.02
N ILE A 123 -7.37 -6.96 6.35
CA ILE A 123 -6.02 -6.69 5.84
C ILE A 123 -5.32 -5.52 6.53
N PHE A 124 -6.06 -4.63 7.17
CA PHE A 124 -5.50 -3.52 7.93
C PHE A 124 -6.49 -3.02 8.97
N SER A 125 -6.01 -2.67 10.16
CA SER A 125 -6.75 -1.90 11.16
C SER A 125 -5.84 -0.93 11.89
N CYS A 126 -6.30 0.30 12.08
CA CYS A 126 -5.59 1.29 12.90
C CYS A 126 -5.45 0.86 14.38
N SER A 127 -6.31 0.00 14.88
CA SER A 127 -6.21 -0.52 16.25
C SER A 127 -5.13 -1.59 16.42
N ASN A 128 -4.53 -2.05 15.32
CA ASN A 128 -3.46 -3.04 15.32
C ASN A 128 -2.09 -2.37 15.14
N THR A 129 -1.28 -2.41 16.19
CA THR A 129 0.06 -1.81 16.20
C THR A 129 0.97 -2.36 15.11
N THR A 130 0.90 -3.68 14.82
CA THR A 130 1.74 -4.30 13.77
C THR A 130 1.35 -3.84 12.37
N ASP A 131 0.06 -3.57 12.12
CA ASP A 131 -0.40 -3.05 10.83
C ASP A 131 0.12 -1.64 10.59
N ILE A 132 0.09 -0.78 11.62
CA ILE A 132 0.62 0.59 11.56
C ILE A 132 2.14 0.59 11.31
N ILE A 133 2.88 -0.22 12.06
CA ILE A 133 4.34 -0.32 11.88
C ILE A 133 4.69 -0.93 10.53
N SER A 134 3.89 -1.89 10.04
CA SER A 134 4.01 -2.44 8.69
C SER A 134 3.89 -1.34 7.62
N GLU A 135 2.88 -0.47 7.73
CA GLU A 135 2.72 0.65 6.79
C GLU A 135 3.88 1.64 6.88
N PHE A 136 4.35 1.94 8.08
CA PHE A 136 5.53 2.79 8.23
C PHE A 136 6.76 2.22 7.51
N PHE A 137 7.05 0.93 7.67
CA PHE A 137 8.17 0.29 6.95
C PHE A 137 7.94 0.22 5.44
N PHE A 138 6.69 0.12 4.98
CA PHE A 138 6.38 0.26 3.57
C PHE A 138 6.76 1.66 3.05
N LEU A 139 6.45 2.73 3.78
CA LEU A 139 6.83 4.09 3.40
C LEU A 139 8.35 4.26 3.30
N VAL A 140 9.08 3.74 4.29
CA VAL A 140 10.54 3.74 4.27
C VAL A 140 11.06 3.01 3.02
N SER A 141 10.51 1.83 2.74
CA SER A 141 10.90 1.03 1.57
C SER A 141 10.62 1.74 0.25
N ASN A 142 9.48 2.42 0.14
CA ASN A 142 9.10 3.16 -1.06
C ASN A 142 10.06 4.32 -1.35
N LEU A 143 10.58 4.98 -0.30
CA LEU A 143 11.62 6.00 -0.47
C LEU A 143 12.91 5.42 -1.03
N TYR A 144 13.38 4.29 -0.52
CA TYR A 144 14.57 3.63 -1.06
C TYR A 144 14.33 3.17 -2.51
N SER A 145 13.15 2.59 -2.80
CA SER A 145 12.78 2.18 -4.16
C SER A 145 12.80 3.35 -5.14
N SER A 146 12.28 4.52 -4.74
CA SER A 146 12.28 5.73 -5.58
C SER A 146 13.68 6.26 -5.91
N GLN A 147 14.68 5.87 -5.12
CA GLN A 147 16.10 6.20 -5.32
C GLN A 147 16.86 5.07 -6.03
N ASN A 148 16.16 4.02 -6.50
CA ASN A 148 16.73 2.80 -7.07
C ASN A 148 17.61 1.99 -6.10
N ASP A 149 17.52 2.26 -4.80
CA ASP A 149 18.14 1.44 -3.75
C ASP A 149 17.24 0.25 -3.40
N TYR A 150 17.23 -0.73 -4.31
CA TYR A 150 16.34 -1.88 -4.18
C TYR A 150 16.75 -2.82 -3.04
N GLU A 151 18.00 -2.83 -2.63
CA GLU A 151 18.48 -3.66 -1.51
C GLU A 151 17.85 -3.22 -0.19
N ASN A 152 18.03 -1.95 0.17
CA ASN A 152 17.42 -1.39 1.36
C ASN A 152 15.88 -1.37 1.28
N SER A 153 15.32 -1.05 0.12
CA SER A 153 13.87 -1.13 -0.10
C SER A 153 13.34 -2.54 0.21
N ASN A 154 13.96 -3.57 -0.35
CA ASN A 154 13.54 -4.97 -0.14
C ASN A 154 13.71 -5.41 1.31
N PHE A 155 14.74 -4.93 2.00
CA PHE A 155 14.91 -5.19 3.44
C PHE A 155 13.69 -4.69 4.23
N TYR A 156 13.30 -3.43 4.07
CA TYR A 156 12.15 -2.85 4.78
C TYR A 156 10.81 -3.43 4.31
N LEU A 157 10.67 -3.81 3.02
CA LEU A 157 9.48 -4.51 2.52
C LEU A 157 9.30 -5.89 3.16
N ASN A 158 10.38 -6.62 3.39
CA ASN A 158 10.30 -7.90 4.08
C ASN A 158 9.87 -7.73 5.54
N ILE A 159 10.36 -6.70 6.24
CA ILE A 159 9.90 -6.37 7.60
C ILE A 159 8.40 -6.00 7.55
N SER A 160 8.00 -5.13 6.63
CA SER A 160 6.61 -4.73 6.45
C SER A 160 5.70 -5.94 6.20
N HIS A 161 6.09 -6.84 5.30
CA HIS A 161 5.33 -8.05 5.01
C HIS A 161 5.30 -9.04 6.19
N TYR A 162 6.38 -9.17 6.94
CA TYR A 162 6.41 -10.00 8.15
C TYR A 162 5.42 -9.50 9.20
N LEU A 163 5.33 -8.19 9.41
CA LEU A 163 4.42 -7.56 10.37
C LEU A 163 2.94 -7.65 9.93
N ASN A 164 2.67 -7.53 8.63
CA ASN A 164 1.33 -7.69 8.07
C ASN A 164 1.34 -8.54 6.79
N PRO A 165 1.35 -9.88 6.90
CA PRO A 165 1.42 -10.77 5.74
C PRO A 165 0.13 -10.79 4.90
N LYS A 166 -0.97 -10.26 5.42
CA LYS A 166 -2.25 -10.17 4.70
C LYS A 166 -2.29 -9.01 3.72
N PHE A 167 -1.43 -8.00 3.90
CA PHE A 167 -1.39 -6.81 3.09
C PHE A 167 -0.55 -7.02 1.82
N LYS A 168 -1.13 -7.70 0.83
CA LYS A 168 -0.45 -8.15 -0.39
C LYS A 168 0.12 -7.03 -1.24
N PHE A 169 -0.33 -5.79 -1.07
CA PHE A 169 0.23 -4.64 -1.80
C PHE A 169 1.75 -4.51 -1.59
N ASN A 170 2.24 -4.85 -0.40
CA ASN A 170 3.68 -4.80 -0.11
C ASN A 170 4.48 -5.75 -1.01
N LEU A 171 3.92 -6.91 -1.34
CA LEU A 171 4.52 -7.87 -2.26
C LEU A 171 4.56 -7.37 -3.71
N SER A 172 3.62 -6.50 -4.12
CA SER A 172 3.65 -5.94 -5.47
C SER A 172 4.87 -5.02 -5.67
N LEU A 173 5.21 -4.19 -4.67
CA LEU A 173 6.42 -3.37 -4.72
C LEU A 173 7.69 -4.23 -4.64
N LEU A 174 7.70 -5.28 -3.83
CA LEU A 174 8.83 -6.21 -3.74
C LEU A 174 9.08 -6.92 -5.09
N ALA A 175 8.01 -7.38 -5.76
CA ALA A 175 8.11 -7.95 -7.09
C ALA A 175 8.61 -6.93 -8.13
N GLU A 176 8.16 -5.67 -8.05
CA GLU A 176 8.62 -4.58 -8.91
C GLU A 176 10.11 -4.31 -8.74
N ASN A 177 10.59 -4.18 -7.51
CA ASN A 177 12.00 -3.95 -7.20
C ASN A 177 12.89 -5.06 -7.78
N HIS A 178 12.53 -6.33 -7.58
CA HIS A 178 13.28 -7.44 -8.16
C HIS A 178 13.23 -7.43 -9.68
N TYR A 179 12.08 -7.07 -10.28
CA TYR A 179 11.97 -6.93 -11.74
C TYR A 179 12.88 -5.83 -12.28
N LEU A 180 12.89 -4.65 -11.67
CA LEU A 180 13.74 -3.51 -12.07
C LEU A 180 15.22 -3.84 -11.90
N ASN A 181 15.55 -4.57 -10.85
CA ASN A 181 16.91 -5.11 -10.62
C ASN A 181 17.26 -6.32 -11.51
N LYS A 182 16.40 -6.68 -12.47
CA LYS A 182 16.54 -7.80 -13.41
C LYS A 182 16.63 -9.20 -12.75
N ASP A 183 16.28 -9.32 -11.47
CA ASP A 183 16.16 -10.61 -10.77
C ASP A 183 14.78 -11.23 -11.05
N TYR A 184 14.61 -11.71 -12.29
CA TYR A 184 13.34 -12.26 -12.74
C TYR A 184 12.97 -13.56 -12.01
N THR A 185 13.94 -14.27 -11.46
CA THR A 185 13.68 -15.50 -10.68
C THR A 185 12.97 -15.18 -9.39
N LYS A 186 13.49 -14.22 -8.61
CA LYS A 186 12.82 -13.78 -7.39
C LYS A 186 11.48 -13.09 -7.69
N THR A 187 11.42 -12.29 -8.78
CA THR A 187 10.14 -11.71 -9.22
C THR A 187 9.08 -12.78 -9.39
N LEU A 188 9.35 -13.83 -10.17
CA LEU A 188 8.39 -14.92 -10.43
C LEU A 188 7.97 -15.63 -9.15
N LYS A 189 8.92 -15.91 -8.25
CA LYS A 189 8.63 -16.54 -6.94
C LYS A 189 7.66 -15.70 -6.10
N ILE A 190 7.83 -14.38 -6.04
CA ILE A 190 6.91 -13.50 -5.33
C ILE A 190 5.53 -13.49 -6.00
N LEU A 191 5.48 -13.47 -7.34
CA LEU A 191 4.23 -13.48 -8.09
C LEU A 191 3.39 -14.75 -7.88
N GLU A 192 3.97 -15.86 -7.43
CA GLU A 192 3.24 -17.08 -7.06
C GLU A 192 2.26 -16.85 -5.90
N SER A 193 2.51 -15.87 -5.02
CA SER A 193 1.62 -15.52 -3.92
C SER A 193 0.29 -14.89 -4.37
N PHE A 194 0.20 -14.40 -5.61
CA PHE A 194 -1.02 -13.83 -6.16
C PHE A 194 -1.81 -14.88 -6.94
N ASN A 195 -2.96 -15.23 -6.43
CA ASN A 195 -3.84 -16.24 -7.03
C ASN A 195 -5.06 -15.61 -7.71
N LYS A 196 -5.86 -16.42 -8.43
CA LYS A 196 -7.02 -15.94 -9.19
C LYS A 196 -8.12 -15.26 -8.35
N LYS A 197 -8.17 -15.52 -7.04
CA LYS A 197 -9.14 -14.87 -6.13
C LYS A 197 -8.73 -13.43 -5.79
N ASP A 198 -7.48 -13.10 -6.00
CA ASP A 198 -6.92 -11.76 -5.78
C ASP A 198 -6.98 -10.95 -7.09
N GLU A 199 -8.16 -10.69 -7.62
CA GLU A 199 -8.42 -10.17 -8.98
C GLU A 199 -7.38 -9.16 -9.50
N PHE A 200 -7.22 -8.00 -8.83
CA PHE A 200 -6.27 -6.95 -9.26
C PHE A 200 -4.80 -7.39 -9.18
N TYR A 201 -4.43 -8.11 -8.12
CA TYR A 201 -3.07 -8.62 -7.97
C TYR A 201 -2.77 -9.77 -8.92
N TYR A 202 -3.79 -10.55 -9.30
CA TYR A 202 -3.64 -11.56 -10.34
C TYR A 202 -3.36 -10.93 -11.71
N TRP A 203 -4.04 -9.82 -12.05
CA TRP A 203 -3.72 -9.04 -13.25
C TRP A 203 -2.32 -8.44 -13.19
N PHE A 204 -1.92 -7.87 -12.06
CA PHE A 204 -0.55 -7.40 -11.87
C PHE A 204 0.46 -8.52 -12.11
N LYS A 205 0.22 -9.73 -11.57
CA LYS A 205 1.02 -10.94 -11.83
C LYS A 205 1.15 -11.21 -13.33
N LEU A 206 0.00 -11.35 -14.03
CA LEU A 206 0.01 -11.67 -15.48
C LEU A 206 0.75 -10.60 -16.29
N LYS A 207 0.56 -9.32 -16.00
CA LYS A 207 1.30 -8.22 -16.63
C LYS A 207 2.80 -8.35 -16.40
N LYS A 208 3.23 -8.66 -15.20
CA LYS A 208 4.64 -8.78 -14.84
C LYS A 208 5.27 -10.02 -15.49
N GLU A 209 4.59 -11.16 -15.49
CA GLU A 209 5.01 -12.38 -16.21
C GLU A 209 5.15 -12.11 -17.71
N ALA A 210 4.19 -11.42 -18.31
CA ALA A 210 4.26 -11.02 -19.74
C ALA A 210 5.46 -10.11 -20.03
N GLN A 211 5.76 -9.15 -19.17
CA GLN A 211 6.93 -8.28 -19.29
C GLN A 211 8.23 -9.09 -19.22
N ILE A 212 8.33 -10.09 -18.35
CA ILE A 212 9.49 -10.99 -18.26
C ILE A 212 9.61 -11.84 -19.53
N ILE A 213 8.49 -12.38 -20.04
CA ILE A 213 8.46 -13.13 -21.30
C ILE A 213 8.94 -12.26 -22.47
N SER A 214 8.47 -11.00 -22.53
CA SER A 214 8.91 -10.06 -23.56
C SER A 214 10.42 -9.81 -23.52
N LYS A 215 11.01 -9.69 -22.31
CA LYS A 215 12.45 -9.48 -22.12
C LYS A 215 13.29 -10.72 -22.41
N LYS A 216 12.81 -11.92 -22.01
CA LYS A 216 13.57 -13.18 -22.15
C LYS A 216 13.36 -13.90 -23.47
N LYS A 217 12.23 -13.68 -24.14
CA LYS A 217 11.84 -14.42 -25.35
C LYS A 217 11.55 -13.45 -26.50
N SER A 218 10.30 -12.97 -26.60
CA SER A 218 9.87 -12.02 -27.62
C SER A 218 8.55 -11.33 -27.25
N LYS A 219 8.28 -10.18 -27.90
CA LYS A 219 7.00 -9.46 -27.77
C LYS A 219 5.81 -10.33 -28.23
N GLY A 220 5.95 -11.10 -29.31
CA GLY A 220 4.90 -12.02 -29.80
C GLY A 220 4.51 -13.05 -28.75
N LYS A 221 5.48 -13.75 -28.15
CA LYS A 221 5.20 -14.72 -27.07
C LYS A 221 4.57 -14.09 -25.83
N SER A 222 4.92 -12.85 -25.52
CA SER A 222 4.29 -12.07 -24.44
C SER A 222 2.81 -11.78 -24.73
N LEU A 223 2.50 -11.38 -25.97
CA LEU A 223 1.13 -11.12 -26.40
C LEU A 223 0.28 -12.40 -26.39
N ASP A 224 0.82 -13.51 -26.91
CA ASP A 224 0.16 -14.81 -26.87
C ASP A 224 -0.17 -15.24 -25.44
N PHE A 225 0.76 -15.03 -24.51
CA PHE A 225 0.56 -15.31 -23.08
C PHE A 225 -0.58 -14.48 -22.48
N ILE A 226 -0.63 -13.17 -22.74
CA ILE A 226 -1.70 -12.30 -22.26
C ILE A 226 -3.04 -12.73 -22.85
N ASN A 227 -3.14 -12.93 -24.18
CA ASN A 227 -4.36 -13.32 -24.86
C ASN A 227 -4.92 -14.66 -24.34
N LEU A 228 -4.05 -15.64 -24.10
CA LEU A 228 -4.43 -16.93 -23.55
C LEU A 228 -5.02 -16.80 -22.14
N ASN A 229 -4.44 -15.96 -21.29
CA ASN A 229 -4.92 -15.77 -19.94
C ASN A 229 -6.16 -14.88 -19.88
N PHE A 230 -6.27 -13.85 -20.73
CA PHE A 230 -7.46 -13.00 -20.83
C PHE A 230 -8.70 -13.82 -21.20
N LYS A 231 -8.60 -14.73 -22.18
CA LYS A 231 -9.71 -15.61 -22.57
C LYS A 231 -10.21 -16.54 -21.44
N LYS A 232 -9.38 -16.79 -20.42
CA LYS A 232 -9.74 -17.63 -19.27
C LYS A 232 -10.45 -16.87 -18.15
N ILE A 233 -10.52 -15.56 -18.22
CA ILE A 233 -11.17 -14.71 -17.20
C ILE A 233 -12.60 -14.48 -17.63
N LYS A 234 -13.55 -15.01 -16.85
CA LYS A 234 -14.98 -15.04 -17.21
C LYS A 234 -15.67 -13.68 -17.18
N ASN A 235 -15.13 -12.68 -16.52
CA ASN A 235 -15.63 -11.29 -16.49
C ASN A 235 -14.46 -10.34 -16.30
N PRO A 236 -13.80 -9.87 -17.36
CA PRO A 236 -12.84 -8.80 -17.22
C PRO A 236 -13.61 -7.51 -16.89
N SER A 237 -13.71 -7.19 -15.59
CA SER A 237 -14.30 -5.94 -15.10
C SER A 237 -13.30 -4.78 -15.12
N ILE A 238 -12.33 -4.82 -16.04
CA ILE A 238 -11.31 -3.77 -16.25
C ILE A 238 -11.20 -3.48 -17.74
#